data_91c5c1be787dbfe355c9f258a1a74bee
#
_entry.id   91c5c1be787dbfe355c9f258a1a74bee
#
_cell.length_a   1.000
_cell.length_b   1.000
_cell.length_c   1.000
_cell.angle_alpha   90.00
_cell.angle_beta   90.00
_cell.angle_gamma   90.00
#
_symmetry.space_group_name_H-M   'P 1'
#
loop_
_entity.id
_entity.type
_entity.pdbx_description
1 polymer ?
#
loop_
_entity_poly.entity_id
_entity_poly.type
_entity_poly.pdbx_seq_one_letter_code
_entity_poly.pdbx_strand_id
1 'polypeptide(L)'
;MYVNRLKKGISTTHPLYTGEIQAIKSWLAKRQEMTTDRSGPLFLSEQCRPLSRSMVHRLVQRYAEAAGLADLNIHPHMLRHACGYDLANRGIDTRGIQGFLGHSNIQHTVRYTALSPNRFANYY
;
A
#
# COMPACT_ATOMS: atom_id res chain seq x y z
N MET A 1 -4.36 3.91 11.18
CA MET A 1 -5.12 4.52 10.06
C MET A 1 -6.20 3.55 9.59
N TYR A 2 -7.45 4.00 9.49
CA TYR A 2 -8.53 3.18 8.90
C TYR A 2 -8.51 3.30 7.38
N VAL A 3 -8.50 2.14 6.70
CA VAL A 3 -8.50 2.05 5.24
C VAL A 3 -9.84 1.49 4.78
N ASN A 4 -10.65 2.36 4.17
CA ASN A 4 -11.92 1.96 3.55
C ASN A 4 -11.65 1.37 2.16
N ARG A 5 -12.07 0.13 1.95
CA ARG A 5 -11.84 -0.60 0.69
C ARG A 5 -13.02 -0.45 -0.26
N LEU A 6 -12.72 -0.10 -1.49
CA LEU A 6 -13.71 -0.14 -2.58
C LEU A 6 -13.86 -1.59 -3.10
N LYS A 7 -14.99 -1.90 -3.73
CA LYS A 7 -15.23 -3.15 -4.47
C LYS A 7 -15.03 -4.42 -3.64
N LYS A 8 -15.85 -4.68 -2.64
CA LYS A 8 -15.86 -5.93 -1.84
C LYS A 8 -14.54 -6.25 -1.09
N GLY A 9 -13.59 -5.33 -1.02
CA GLY A 9 -12.40 -5.49 -0.18
C GLY A 9 -12.75 -5.40 1.31
N ILE A 10 -11.97 -6.08 2.16
CA ILE A 10 -12.14 -6.00 3.62
C ILE A 10 -11.48 -4.72 4.12
N SER A 11 -12.28 -3.80 4.67
CA SER A 11 -11.77 -2.58 5.30
C SER A 11 -11.14 -2.91 6.64
N THR A 12 -10.02 -2.30 6.96
CA THR A 12 -9.27 -2.62 8.18
C THR A 12 -8.49 -1.40 8.69
N THR A 13 -8.12 -1.47 9.97
CA THR A 13 -7.25 -0.47 10.59
C THR A 13 -5.80 -0.95 10.51
N HIS A 14 -4.92 -0.12 9.96
CA HIS A 14 -3.50 -0.38 9.88
C HIS A 14 -2.74 0.43 10.93
N PRO A 15 -1.76 -0.15 11.62
CA PRO A 15 -0.81 0.62 12.40
C PRO A 15 -0.02 1.55 11.46
N LEU A 16 0.49 2.64 12.02
CA LEU A 16 1.41 3.53 11.32
C LEU A 16 2.74 3.54 12.06
N TYR A 17 3.82 3.43 11.33
CA TYR A 17 5.17 3.58 11.86
C TYR A 17 5.51 5.05 12.05
N THR A 18 6.49 5.34 12.89
CA THR A 18 6.88 6.72 13.26
C THR A 18 7.18 7.59 12.03
N GLY A 19 7.90 7.07 11.04
CA GLY A 19 8.20 7.79 9.81
C GLY A 19 6.95 8.12 8.97
N GLU A 20 6.00 7.19 8.90
CA GLU A 20 4.73 7.41 8.20
C GLU A 20 3.87 8.46 8.92
N ILE A 21 3.85 8.42 10.26
CA ILE A 21 3.15 9.42 11.08
C ILE A 21 3.72 10.81 10.83
N GLN A 22 5.06 10.94 10.82
CA GLN A 22 5.72 12.21 10.56
C GLN A 22 5.42 12.72 9.14
N ALA A 23 5.51 11.87 8.13
CA ALA A 23 5.19 12.23 6.75
C ALA A 23 3.74 12.67 6.59
N ILE A 24 2.80 11.97 7.21
CA ILE A 24 1.37 12.34 7.18
C ILE A 24 1.14 13.67 7.90
N LYS A 25 1.78 13.91 9.05
CA LYS A 25 1.67 15.20 9.77
C LYS A 25 2.18 16.36 8.91
N SER A 26 3.34 16.20 8.29
CA SER A 26 3.91 17.21 7.39
C SER A 26 3.01 17.46 6.18
N TRP A 27 2.44 16.39 5.62
CA TRP A 27 1.46 16.51 4.54
C TRP A 27 0.19 17.25 4.98
N LEU A 28 -0.36 16.93 6.16
CA LEU A 28 -1.57 17.60 6.68
C LEU A 28 -1.36 19.08 6.89
N ALA A 29 -0.17 19.49 7.40
CA ALA A 29 0.18 20.91 7.50
C ALA A 29 0.17 21.57 6.11
N LYS A 30 0.83 20.95 5.11
CA LYS A 30 0.84 21.45 3.73
C LYS A 30 -0.56 21.48 3.11
N ARG A 31 -1.37 20.47 3.35
CA ARG A 31 -2.75 20.41 2.86
C ARG A 31 -3.61 21.56 3.41
N GLN A 32 -3.40 21.97 4.68
CA GLN A 32 -4.12 23.12 5.27
C GLN A 32 -3.78 24.46 4.59
N GLU A 33 -2.57 24.60 4.06
CA GLU A 33 -2.18 25.75 3.23
C GLU A 33 -2.86 25.73 1.85
N MET A 34 -3.11 24.53 1.30
CA MET A 34 -3.65 24.34 -0.04
C MET A 34 -5.18 24.47 -0.10
N THR A 35 -5.89 24.09 0.95
CA THR A 35 -7.36 24.08 0.97
C THR A 35 -7.93 24.25 2.37
N THR A 36 -9.06 24.94 2.46
CA THR A 36 -9.85 25.07 3.69
C THR A 36 -10.79 23.88 3.93
N ASP A 37 -11.00 23.03 2.91
CA ASP A 37 -11.82 21.81 3.05
C ASP A 37 -11.11 20.76 3.91
N ARG A 38 -11.61 20.59 5.14
CA ARG A 38 -11.09 19.59 6.10
C ARG A 38 -11.73 18.22 5.96
N SER A 39 -12.87 18.13 5.27
CA SER A 39 -13.65 16.88 5.13
C SER A 39 -13.32 16.10 3.85
N GLY A 40 -12.60 16.70 2.93
CA GLY A 40 -12.24 16.12 1.64
C GLY A 40 -11.17 15.01 1.72
N PRO A 41 -10.74 14.48 0.57
CA PRO A 41 -9.76 13.42 0.49
C PRO A 41 -8.46 13.75 1.21
N LEU A 42 -7.83 12.74 1.83
CA LEU A 42 -6.56 12.92 2.53
C LEU A 42 -5.48 13.44 1.58
N PHE A 43 -5.31 12.80 0.43
CA PHE A 43 -4.30 13.17 -0.56
C PHE A 43 -4.90 13.94 -1.72
N LEU A 44 -4.32 15.09 -2.02
CA LEU A 44 -4.74 15.99 -3.08
C LEU A 44 -3.64 16.12 -4.15
N SER A 45 -4.06 16.42 -5.38
CA SER A 45 -3.18 16.90 -6.43
C SER A 45 -2.79 18.37 -6.18
N GLU A 46 -1.81 18.89 -6.94
CA GLU A 46 -1.45 20.32 -6.92
C GLU A 46 -2.63 21.26 -7.24
N GLN A 47 -3.66 20.76 -7.94
CA GLN A 47 -4.90 21.45 -8.24
C GLN A 47 -5.97 21.28 -7.14
N CYS A 48 -5.61 20.83 -5.95
CA CYS A 48 -6.53 20.57 -4.83
C CYS A 48 -7.66 19.56 -5.14
N ARG A 49 -7.46 18.67 -6.11
CA ARG A 49 -8.41 17.61 -6.48
C ARG A 49 -7.96 16.25 -5.91
N PRO A 50 -8.89 15.30 -5.71
CA PRO A 50 -8.52 13.93 -5.34
C PRO A 50 -7.49 13.34 -6.30
N LEU A 51 -6.52 12.58 -5.77
CA LEU A 51 -5.56 11.86 -6.61
C LEU A 51 -6.28 10.81 -7.45
N SER A 52 -6.12 10.88 -8.77
CA SER A 52 -6.61 9.83 -9.67
C SER A 52 -5.67 8.62 -9.68
N ARG A 53 -6.18 7.46 -10.11
CA ARG A 53 -5.36 6.24 -10.27
C ARG A 53 -4.19 6.45 -11.24
N SER A 54 -4.41 7.19 -12.31
CA SER A 54 -3.37 7.50 -13.30
C SER A 54 -2.29 8.42 -12.72
N MET A 55 -2.64 9.34 -11.82
CA MET A 55 -1.64 10.14 -11.11
C MET A 55 -0.79 9.28 -10.18
N VAL A 56 -1.41 8.41 -9.39
CA VAL A 56 -0.67 7.48 -8.51
C VAL A 56 0.25 6.58 -9.34
N HIS A 57 -0.21 6.07 -10.47
CA HIS A 57 0.61 5.27 -11.39
C HIS A 57 1.84 6.06 -11.87
N ARG A 58 1.65 7.28 -12.35
CA ARG A 58 2.76 8.16 -12.79
C ARG A 58 3.73 8.50 -11.67
N LEU A 59 3.24 8.74 -10.45
CA LEU A 59 4.11 8.96 -9.29
C LEU A 59 5.00 7.74 -9.02
N VAL A 60 4.43 6.54 -9.03
CA VAL A 60 5.19 5.31 -8.83
C VAL A 60 6.24 5.13 -9.92
N GLN A 61 5.90 5.35 -11.19
CA GLN A 61 6.85 5.27 -12.30
C GLN A 61 7.98 6.30 -12.13
N ARG A 62 7.66 7.55 -11.81
CA ARG A 62 8.66 8.61 -11.59
C ARG A 62 9.66 8.23 -10.48
N TYR A 63 9.19 7.66 -9.37
CA TYR A 63 10.08 7.21 -8.29
C TYR A 63 10.86 5.96 -8.67
N ALA A 64 10.28 5.06 -9.48
CA ALA A 64 11.00 3.91 -10.01
C ALA A 64 12.15 4.36 -10.94
N GLU A 65 11.91 5.31 -11.82
CA GLU A 65 12.93 5.92 -12.68
C GLU A 65 14.05 6.56 -11.85
N ALA A 66 13.69 7.37 -10.85
CA ALA A 66 14.66 7.99 -9.95
C ALA A 66 15.49 6.96 -9.14
N ALA A 67 14.94 5.77 -8.91
CA ALA A 67 15.63 4.65 -8.26
C ALA A 67 16.43 3.77 -9.23
N GLY A 68 16.51 4.12 -10.52
CA GLY A 68 17.19 3.32 -11.55
C GLY A 68 16.46 2.04 -11.96
N LEU A 69 15.15 1.97 -11.75
CA LEU A 69 14.30 0.82 -12.02
C LEU A 69 13.36 1.03 -13.22
N ALA A 70 13.68 1.96 -14.12
CA ALA A 70 12.83 2.33 -15.27
C ALA A 70 12.46 1.12 -16.15
N ASP A 71 13.42 0.22 -16.39
CA ASP A 71 13.25 -0.95 -17.26
C ASP A 71 12.26 -2.00 -16.71
N LEU A 72 11.97 -1.96 -15.40
CA LEU A 72 11.07 -2.90 -14.76
C LEU A 72 9.59 -2.55 -14.87
N ASN A 73 9.25 -1.41 -15.48
CA ASN A 73 7.88 -0.92 -15.64
C ASN A 73 7.06 -1.02 -14.33
N ILE A 74 7.65 -0.54 -13.23
CA ILE A 74 7.08 -0.62 -11.89
C ILE A 74 5.72 0.10 -11.83
N HIS A 75 4.72 -0.56 -11.26
CA HIS A 75 3.39 0.01 -11.10
C HIS A 75 2.80 -0.32 -9.71
N PRO A 76 1.77 0.39 -9.23
CA PRO A 76 1.26 0.25 -7.86
C PRO A 76 0.89 -1.18 -7.44
N HIS A 77 0.44 -2.02 -8.38
CA HIS A 77 0.07 -3.40 -8.08
C HIS A 77 1.30 -4.29 -7.79
N MET A 78 2.44 -4.00 -8.42
CA MET A 78 3.70 -4.68 -8.10
C MET A 78 4.17 -4.37 -6.68
N LEU A 79 4.03 -3.13 -6.21
CA LEU A 79 4.35 -2.77 -4.82
C LEU A 79 3.48 -3.57 -3.83
N ARG A 80 2.20 -3.76 -4.17
CA ARG A 80 1.29 -4.59 -3.37
C ARG A 80 1.72 -6.06 -3.36
N HIS A 81 2.16 -6.61 -4.51
CA HIS A 81 2.68 -7.96 -4.58
C HIS A 81 3.97 -8.12 -3.77
N ALA A 82 4.91 -7.19 -3.91
CA ALA A 82 6.15 -7.18 -3.15
C ALA A 82 5.88 -7.18 -1.64
N CYS A 83 4.93 -6.36 -1.17
CA CYS A 83 4.50 -6.36 0.22
C CYS A 83 3.94 -7.73 0.64
N GLY A 84 3.11 -8.37 -0.18
CA GLY A 84 2.56 -9.70 0.12
C GLY A 84 3.64 -10.77 0.25
N TYR A 85 4.64 -10.77 -0.62
CA TYR A 85 5.78 -11.69 -0.55
C TYR A 85 6.68 -11.41 0.65
N ASP A 86 6.95 -10.14 0.98
CA ASP A 86 7.74 -9.76 2.16
C ASP A 86 7.07 -10.24 3.46
N LEU A 87 5.77 -10.02 3.60
CA LEU A 87 5.01 -10.52 4.75
C LEU A 87 5.05 -12.05 4.86
N ALA A 88 4.91 -12.77 3.75
CA ALA A 88 5.00 -14.22 3.72
C ALA A 88 6.41 -14.70 4.11
N ASN A 89 7.46 -14.05 3.63
CA ASN A 89 8.84 -14.36 3.98
C ASN A 89 9.18 -14.05 5.44
N ARG A 90 8.45 -13.15 6.08
CA ARG A 90 8.53 -12.89 7.53
C ARG A 90 7.73 -13.90 8.36
N GLY A 91 7.10 -14.89 7.74
CA GLY A 91 6.34 -15.93 8.42
C GLY A 91 4.90 -15.52 8.81
N ILE A 92 4.40 -14.41 8.28
CA ILE A 92 3.00 -14.04 8.49
C ILE A 92 2.10 -15.03 7.75
N ASP A 93 1.11 -15.55 8.46
CA ASP A 93 0.18 -16.53 7.89
C ASP A 93 -0.73 -15.93 6.80
N THR A 94 -1.33 -16.81 5.99
CA THR A 94 -2.16 -16.41 4.86
C THR A 94 -3.34 -15.53 5.26
N ARG A 95 -3.95 -15.77 6.44
CA ARG A 95 -5.08 -14.96 6.93
C ARG A 95 -4.62 -13.56 7.36
N GLY A 96 -3.49 -13.47 8.04
CA GLY A 96 -2.86 -12.19 8.39
C GLY A 96 -2.57 -11.34 7.15
N ILE A 97 -1.95 -11.95 6.13
CA ILE A 97 -1.67 -11.28 4.86
C ILE A 97 -2.97 -10.88 4.13
N GLN A 98 -3.97 -11.75 4.12
CA GLN A 98 -5.30 -11.46 3.55
C GLN A 98 -5.91 -10.21 4.19
N GLY A 99 -5.93 -10.17 5.53
CA GLY A 99 -6.46 -9.03 6.30
C GLY A 99 -5.67 -7.75 6.02
N PHE A 100 -4.33 -7.83 6.06
CA PHE A 100 -3.46 -6.68 5.79
C PHE A 100 -3.67 -6.12 4.39
N LEU A 101 -3.66 -6.95 3.38
CA LEU A 101 -3.90 -6.54 1.99
C LEU A 101 -5.37 -6.24 1.70
N GLY A 102 -6.32 -6.69 2.53
CA GLY A 102 -7.75 -6.50 2.33
C GLY A 102 -8.32 -7.29 1.15
N HIS A 103 -7.80 -8.50 0.90
CA HIS A 103 -8.35 -9.38 -0.12
C HIS A 103 -9.67 -10.01 0.34
N SER A 104 -10.76 -9.83 -0.41
CA SER A 104 -12.03 -10.50 -0.14
C SER A 104 -11.96 -12.01 -0.36
N ASN A 105 -11.18 -12.45 -1.36
CA ASN A 105 -10.93 -13.86 -1.64
C ASN A 105 -9.51 -14.27 -1.20
N ILE A 106 -9.41 -15.28 -0.35
CA ILE A 106 -8.16 -15.79 0.18
C ILE A 106 -7.24 -16.35 -0.92
N GLN A 107 -7.78 -16.86 -2.01
CA GLN A 107 -7.00 -17.40 -3.13
C GLN A 107 -6.04 -16.36 -3.72
N HIS A 108 -6.39 -15.08 -3.66
CA HIS A 108 -5.49 -13.99 -4.06
C HIS A 108 -4.26 -13.87 -3.15
N THR A 109 -4.32 -14.43 -1.94
CA THR A 109 -3.25 -14.36 -0.92
C THR A 109 -2.43 -15.64 -0.88
N VAL A 110 -3.03 -16.80 -1.14
CA VAL A 110 -2.39 -18.13 -1.09
C VAL A 110 -1.09 -18.18 -1.89
N ARG A 111 -1.04 -17.51 -3.04
CA ARG A 111 0.15 -17.43 -3.89
C ARG A 111 1.41 -16.93 -3.16
N TYR A 112 1.26 -16.02 -2.20
CA TYR A 112 2.40 -15.44 -1.48
C TYR A 112 3.01 -16.45 -0.51
N THR A 113 2.18 -17.13 0.26
CA THR A 113 2.63 -18.14 1.23
C THR A 113 3.06 -19.45 0.56
N ALA A 114 2.44 -19.81 -0.58
CA ALA A 114 2.82 -21.01 -1.33
C ALA A 114 4.26 -20.96 -1.87
N LEU A 115 4.75 -19.77 -2.22
CA LEU A 115 6.08 -19.56 -2.79
C LEU A 115 7.12 -19.11 -1.77
N SER A 116 6.73 -18.89 -0.49
CA SER A 116 7.67 -18.47 0.55
C SER A 116 8.58 -19.62 0.97
N PRO A 117 9.91 -19.42 0.94
CA PRO A 117 10.88 -20.40 1.45
C PRO A 117 10.66 -20.75 2.93
N ASN A 118 10.21 -19.79 3.72
CA ASN A 118 9.98 -19.94 5.16
C ASN A 118 8.75 -20.78 5.51
N ARG A 119 7.97 -21.23 4.52
CA ARG A 119 6.81 -22.08 4.73
C ARG A 119 7.13 -23.35 5.53
N PHE A 120 8.31 -23.85 5.39
CA PHE A 120 8.76 -25.10 6.00
C PHE A 120 9.74 -24.91 7.18
N ALA A 121 10.06 -23.65 7.54
CA ALA A 121 11.05 -23.34 8.57
C ALA A 121 10.70 -23.93 9.96
N ASN A 122 9.43 -24.19 10.23
CA ASN A 122 8.94 -24.73 11.51
C ASN A 122 8.68 -26.25 11.47
N TYR A 123 9.08 -26.94 10.41
CA TYR A 123 8.91 -28.39 10.29
C TYR A 123 10.16 -29.19 10.72
N TYR A 124 11.24 -28.52 11.10
CA TYR A 124 12.51 -29.12 11.52
C TYR A 124 12.97 -28.59 12.86
#